data_eac8a03f33a583c6bd59050bff3823c9
#
_entry.id   eac8a03f33a583c6bd59050bff3823c9
#
_cell.length_a   1.000
_cell.length_b   1.000
_cell.length_c   1.000
_cell.angle_alpha   90.00
_cell.angle_beta   90.00
_cell.angle_gamma   90.00
#
_symmetry.space_group_name_H-M   'P 1'
#
loop_
_entity.id
_entity.type
_entity.pdbx_description
1 polymer ?
#
loop_
_entity_poly.entity_id
_entity_poly.type
_entity_poly.pdbx_seq_one_letter_code
_entity_poly.pdbx_strand_id
1 'polypeptide(L)'
;ISSQILVKFIINKHKFKFKKLIFMFQKELADRILAKVNSSNYGRFSILANWKFNIEKVIDIKPISFLPKPKVLSSLLIFNPKPPLINFNNPENLEYVTKVFFNQRRKKIKKPINILFKNSLDISKKFNLNLDLRPQNISPEIFYKLAKEYENLRS
;
A
#
# COMPACT_ATOMS: atom_id res chain seq x y z
N ILE A 1 -4.92 2.17 -15.44
CA ILE A 1 -6.03 3.07 -14.99
C ILE A 1 -6.59 2.61 -13.65
N SER A 2 -6.93 1.31 -13.45
CA SER A 2 -7.56 0.79 -12.22
C SER A 2 -6.73 1.01 -10.94
N SER A 3 -5.40 0.89 -11.01
CA SER A 3 -4.52 1.10 -9.85
C SER A 3 -4.49 2.56 -9.37
N GLN A 4 -4.53 3.52 -10.30
CA GLN A 4 -4.57 4.95 -9.96
C GLN A 4 -5.92 5.34 -9.34
N ILE A 5 -7.02 4.75 -9.83
CA ILE A 5 -8.35 4.95 -9.27
C ILE A 5 -8.39 4.43 -7.84
N LEU A 6 -7.87 3.22 -7.59
CA LEU A 6 -7.80 2.65 -6.25
C LEU A 6 -7.05 3.54 -5.27
N VAL A 7 -5.86 4.02 -5.64
CA VAL A 7 -5.06 4.93 -4.79
C VAL A 7 -5.83 6.21 -4.48
N LYS A 8 -6.47 6.83 -5.47
CA LYS A 8 -7.32 8.01 -5.25
C LYS A 8 -8.48 7.73 -4.29
N PHE A 9 -9.14 6.59 -4.39
CA PHE A 9 -10.18 6.18 -3.44
C PHE A 9 -9.66 6.01 -2.03
N ILE A 10 -8.50 5.39 -1.86
CA ILE A 10 -7.86 5.19 -0.55
C ILE A 10 -7.53 6.54 0.10
N ILE A 11 -6.89 7.43 -0.66
CA ILE A 11 -6.44 8.73 -0.17
C ILE A 11 -7.63 9.64 0.14
N ASN A 12 -8.62 9.69 -0.74
CA ASN A 12 -9.77 10.59 -0.65
C ASN A 12 -11.01 9.97 0.02
N LYS A 13 -10.86 8.88 0.78
CA LYS A 13 -11.98 8.17 1.43
C LYS A 13 -12.89 9.10 2.24
N HIS A 14 -12.36 10.15 2.87
CA HIS A 14 -13.13 11.10 3.67
C HIS A 14 -14.23 11.83 2.89
N LYS A 15 -14.12 11.88 1.55
CA LYS A 15 -15.12 12.48 0.66
C LYS A 15 -16.30 11.55 0.35
N PHE A 16 -16.20 10.27 0.67
CA PHE A 16 -17.18 9.27 0.30
C PHE A 16 -17.65 8.46 1.52
N LYS A 17 -18.97 8.42 1.72
CA LYS A 17 -19.60 7.56 2.73
C LYS A 17 -20.09 6.28 2.06
N PHE A 18 -19.39 5.17 2.27
CA PHE A 18 -19.80 3.85 1.82
C PHE A 18 -19.55 2.81 2.89
N LYS A 19 -20.41 1.80 2.96
CA LYS A 19 -20.30 0.68 3.90
C LYS A 19 -19.36 -0.41 3.36
N LYS A 20 -19.28 -0.55 2.04
CA LYS A 20 -18.51 -1.59 1.36
C LYS A 20 -18.18 -1.12 -0.07
N LEU A 21 -17.00 -1.47 -0.57
CA LEU A 21 -16.64 -1.31 -1.98
C LEU A 21 -16.40 -2.69 -2.58
N ILE A 22 -16.85 -2.89 -3.80
CA ILE A 22 -16.61 -4.11 -4.56
C ILE A 22 -15.94 -3.69 -5.87
N PHE A 23 -14.74 -4.22 -6.10
CA PHE A 23 -14.00 -3.94 -7.31
C PHE A 23 -13.52 -5.21 -8.00
N MET A 24 -13.54 -5.18 -9.31
CA MET A 24 -12.91 -6.19 -10.14
C MET A 24 -11.58 -5.65 -10.67
N PHE A 25 -10.53 -6.44 -10.48
CA PHE A 25 -9.17 -6.14 -10.97
C PHE A 25 -8.63 -7.26 -11.82
N GLN A 26 -7.64 -6.98 -12.66
CA GLN A 26 -6.79 -8.02 -13.20
C GLN A 26 -6.16 -8.80 -12.04
N LYS A 27 -6.07 -10.14 -12.19
CA LYS A 27 -5.59 -11.03 -11.11
C LYS A 27 -4.24 -10.57 -10.55
N GLU A 28 -3.29 -10.17 -11.38
CA GLU A 28 -1.98 -9.69 -10.91
C GLU A 28 -2.09 -8.49 -9.96
N LEU A 29 -2.96 -7.53 -10.26
CA LEU A 29 -3.19 -6.37 -9.38
C LEU A 29 -3.89 -6.79 -8.09
N ALA A 30 -4.87 -7.69 -8.17
CA ALA A 30 -5.54 -8.24 -6.98
C ALA A 30 -4.55 -8.96 -6.06
N ASP A 31 -3.66 -9.78 -6.61
CA ASP A 31 -2.62 -10.49 -5.86
C ASP A 31 -1.64 -9.51 -5.19
N ARG A 32 -1.32 -8.37 -5.82
CA ARG A 32 -0.51 -7.30 -5.21
C ARG A 32 -1.25 -6.56 -4.09
N ILE A 33 -2.55 -6.37 -4.21
CA ILE A 33 -3.36 -5.73 -3.17
C ILE A 33 -3.44 -6.62 -1.92
N LEU A 34 -3.62 -7.92 -2.12
CA LEU A 34 -3.78 -8.92 -1.06
C LEU A 34 -2.45 -9.44 -0.48
N ALA A 35 -1.33 -9.03 -1.06
CA ALA A 35 -0.01 -9.56 -0.72
C ALA A 35 0.37 -9.26 0.73
N LYS A 36 0.95 -10.28 1.39
CA LYS A 36 1.47 -10.19 2.76
C LYS A 36 2.95 -9.84 2.77
N VAL A 37 3.42 -9.31 3.88
CA VAL A 37 4.85 -9.05 4.15
C VAL A 37 5.68 -10.29 3.81
N ASN A 38 6.87 -10.09 3.27
CA ASN A 38 7.81 -11.11 2.79
C ASN A 38 7.41 -11.83 1.50
N SER A 39 6.22 -11.59 0.96
CA SER A 39 5.83 -12.18 -0.33
C SER A 39 6.39 -11.39 -1.52
N SER A 40 6.53 -12.09 -2.66
CA SER A 40 7.03 -11.47 -3.90
C SER A 40 6.14 -10.35 -4.44
N ASN A 41 4.85 -10.38 -4.17
CA ASN A 41 3.87 -9.39 -4.63
C ASN A 41 3.66 -8.23 -3.65
N TYR A 42 4.20 -8.32 -2.41
CA TYR A 42 4.03 -7.28 -1.40
C TYR A 42 4.63 -5.95 -1.86
N GLY A 43 3.90 -4.87 -1.68
CA GLY A 43 4.33 -3.55 -2.13
C GLY A 43 3.35 -2.43 -1.79
N ARG A 44 3.46 -1.33 -2.51
CA ARG A 44 2.67 -0.11 -2.27
C ARG A 44 1.17 -0.37 -2.18
N PHE A 45 0.62 -1.18 -3.09
CA PHE A 45 -0.84 -1.41 -3.13
C PHE A 45 -1.34 -2.14 -1.89
N SER A 46 -0.61 -3.15 -1.40
CA SER A 46 -0.99 -3.84 -0.17
C SER A 46 -0.93 -2.91 1.04
N ILE A 47 0.10 -2.07 1.17
CA ILE A 47 0.26 -1.13 2.28
C ILE A 47 -0.85 -0.08 2.26
N LEU A 48 -1.05 0.59 1.12
CA LEU A 48 -2.04 1.65 0.98
C LEU A 48 -3.46 1.12 1.20
N ALA A 49 -3.80 -0.03 0.61
CA ALA A 49 -5.14 -0.59 0.72
C ALA A 49 -5.45 -1.07 2.15
N ASN A 50 -4.50 -1.73 2.80
CA ASN A 50 -4.66 -2.20 4.18
C ASN A 50 -4.66 -1.07 5.24
N TRP A 51 -4.30 0.15 4.88
CA TRP A 51 -4.38 1.28 5.79
C TRP A 51 -5.83 1.58 6.24
N LYS A 52 -6.79 1.52 5.32
CA LYS A 52 -8.20 1.90 5.57
C LYS A 52 -9.22 0.79 5.33
N PHE A 53 -8.77 -0.38 4.84
CA PHE A 53 -9.67 -1.47 4.48
C PHE A 53 -9.20 -2.83 4.99
N ASN A 54 -10.15 -3.67 5.38
CA ASN A 54 -10.02 -5.11 5.37
C ASN A 54 -10.45 -5.61 4.00
N ILE A 55 -9.61 -6.41 3.35
CA ILE A 55 -9.81 -6.77 1.94
C ILE A 55 -9.89 -8.29 1.83
N GLU A 56 -10.92 -8.74 1.12
CA GLU A 56 -11.19 -10.16 0.89
C GLU A 56 -11.33 -10.42 -0.60
N LYS A 57 -10.78 -11.54 -1.07
CA LYS A 57 -11.02 -12.04 -2.42
C LYS A 57 -12.29 -12.90 -2.41
N VAL A 58 -13.22 -12.58 -3.30
CA VAL A 58 -14.46 -13.34 -3.45
C VAL A 58 -14.25 -14.50 -4.42
N ILE A 59 -13.77 -14.20 -5.65
CA ILE A 59 -13.64 -15.18 -6.72
C ILE A 59 -12.64 -14.71 -7.78
N ASP A 60 -12.03 -15.66 -8.46
CA ASP A 60 -11.31 -15.42 -9.71
C ASP A 60 -12.26 -15.70 -10.90
N ILE A 61 -12.34 -14.78 -11.86
CA ILE A 61 -13.25 -14.80 -13.00
C ILE A 61 -12.45 -15.10 -14.28
N LYS A 62 -12.83 -16.14 -14.98
CA LYS A 62 -12.16 -16.55 -16.22
C LYS A 62 -12.45 -15.57 -17.38
N PRO A 63 -11.50 -15.37 -18.30
CA PRO A 63 -11.69 -14.50 -19.47
C PRO A 63 -12.92 -14.80 -20.32
N ILE A 64 -13.33 -16.05 -20.38
CA ILE A 64 -14.50 -16.49 -21.17
C ILE A 64 -15.83 -15.86 -20.68
N SER A 65 -15.86 -15.37 -19.46
CA SER A 65 -17.05 -14.72 -18.87
C SER A 65 -17.29 -13.28 -19.37
N PHE A 66 -16.44 -12.77 -20.26
CA PHE A 66 -16.51 -11.39 -20.76
C PHE A 66 -16.61 -11.32 -22.28
N LEU A 67 -17.29 -10.27 -22.77
CA LEU A 67 -17.31 -9.90 -24.18
C LEU A 67 -17.01 -8.39 -24.32
N PRO A 68 -15.93 -7.96 -24.99
CA PRO A 68 -14.87 -8.81 -25.56
C PRO A 68 -14.03 -9.53 -24.48
N LYS A 69 -13.53 -10.70 -24.83
CA LYS A 69 -12.74 -11.57 -23.93
C LYS A 69 -11.39 -10.92 -23.58
N PRO A 70 -11.08 -10.65 -22.28
CA PRO A 70 -9.77 -10.15 -21.89
C PRO A 70 -8.69 -11.23 -22.02
N LYS A 71 -7.41 -10.80 -22.02
CA LYS A 71 -6.26 -11.72 -22.12
C LYS A 71 -5.90 -12.41 -20.79
N VAL A 72 -6.38 -11.90 -19.66
CA VAL A 72 -5.97 -12.32 -18.31
C VAL A 72 -7.17 -12.58 -17.40
N LEU A 73 -6.96 -13.38 -16.36
CA LEU A 73 -7.94 -13.59 -15.30
C LEU A 73 -8.24 -12.26 -14.57
N SER A 74 -9.47 -12.12 -14.11
CA SER A 74 -9.91 -11.07 -13.20
C SER A 74 -10.19 -11.65 -11.82
N SER A 75 -10.09 -10.81 -10.78
CA SER A 75 -10.46 -11.17 -9.41
C SER A 75 -11.41 -10.12 -8.84
N LEU A 76 -12.46 -10.58 -8.17
CA LEU A 76 -13.41 -9.75 -7.46
C LEU A 76 -12.95 -9.59 -6.01
N LEU A 77 -12.73 -8.35 -5.57
CA LEU A 77 -12.32 -8.01 -4.21
C LEU A 77 -13.39 -7.20 -3.52
N ILE A 78 -13.61 -7.48 -2.23
CA ILE A 78 -14.43 -6.69 -1.32
C ILE A 78 -13.50 -5.89 -0.40
N PHE A 79 -13.76 -4.60 -0.28
CA PHE A 79 -13.09 -3.68 0.63
C PHE A 79 -14.06 -3.25 1.71
N ASN A 80 -13.86 -3.74 2.92
CA ASN A 80 -14.61 -3.35 4.10
C ASN A 80 -13.86 -2.22 4.81
N PRO A 81 -14.45 -1.01 4.93
CA PRO A 81 -13.80 0.11 5.61
C PRO A 81 -13.50 -0.21 7.07
N LYS A 82 -12.33 0.22 7.55
CA LYS A 82 -11.92 0.15 8.94
C LYS A 82 -11.31 1.48 9.40
N PRO A 83 -11.28 1.77 10.70
CA PRO A 83 -10.48 2.86 11.24
C PRO A 83 -9.00 2.66 10.90
N PRO A 84 -8.31 3.70 10.41
CA PRO A 84 -6.88 3.60 10.17
C PRO A 84 -6.11 3.54 11.49
N LEU A 85 -5.02 2.77 11.53
CA LEU A 85 -4.12 2.69 12.69
C LEU A 85 -3.48 4.06 13.01
N ILE A 86 -3.16 4.83 11.97
CA ILE A 86 -2.60 6.18 12.07
C ILE A 86 -3.37 7.09 11.13
N ASN A 87 -3.79 8.26 11.63
CA ASN A 87 -4.40 9.31 10.85
C ASN A 87 -3.33 10.27 10.30
N PHE A 88 -3.46 10.63 9.04
CA PHE A 88 -2.62 11.64 8.37
C PHE A 88 -3.44 12.91 8.12
N ASN A 89 -2.82 14.08 8.35
CA ASN A 89 -3.33 15.36 7.89
C ASN A 89 -3.27 15.43 6.35
N ASN A 90 -2.16 14.93 5.79
CA ASN A 90 -2.01 14.74 4.35
C ASN A 90 -1.72 13.27 4.02
N PRO A 91 -2.73 12.49 3.59
CA PRO A 91 -2.57 11.07 3.21
C PRO A 91 -1.62 10.82 2.04
N GLU A 92 -1.32 11.83 1.22
CA GLU A 92 -0.34 11.72 0.13
C GLU A 92 1.07 11.44 0.64
N ASN A 93 1.36 11.78 1.90
CA ASN A 93 2.62 11.44 2.54
C ASN A 93 2.86 9.93 2.61
N LEU A 94 1.81 9.14 2.88
CA LEU A 94 1.92 7.67 2.87
C LEU A 94 2.19 7.15 1.46
N GLU A 95 1.53 7.73 0.45
CA GLU A 95 1.78 7.37 -0.94
C GLU A 95 3.22 7.68 -1.34
N TYR A 96 3.69 8.87 -1.01
CA TYR A 96 5.05 9.31 -1.32
C TYR A 96 6.11 8.45 -0.63
N VAL A 97 6.00 8.22 0.68
CA VAL A 97 6.92 7.37 1.44
C VAL A 97 6.98 5.97 0.84
N THR A 98 5.85 5.32 0.62
CA THR A 98 5.82 3.99 0.01
C THR A 98 6.40 3.99 -1.41
N LYS A 99 6.19 5.04 -2.21
CA LYS A 99 6.79 5.20 -3.54
C LYS A 99 8.32 5.23 -3.46
N VAL A 100 8.89 6.03 -2.56
CA VAL A 100 10.35 6.15 -2.39
C VAL A 100 10.99 4.80 -2.03
N PHE A 101 10.37 4.06 -1.10
CA PHE A 101 10.87 2.73 -0.70
C PHE A 101 10.80 1.71 -1.84
N PHE A 102 9.68 1.61 -2.54
CA PHE A 102 9.47 0.58 -3.56
C PHE A 102 10.03 0.92 -4.94
N ASN A 103 10.46 2.15 -5.19
CA ASN A 103 11.28 2.48 -6.38
C ASN A 103 12.62 1.73 -6.34
N GLN A 104 13.07 1.32 -5.16
CA GLN A 104 14.32 0.58 -4.97
C GLN A 104 14.06 -0.74 -4.21
N ARG A 105 13.00 -1.46 -4.58
CA ARG A 105 12.51 -2.66 -3.92
C ARG A 105 13.58 -3.70 -3.58
N ARG A 106 14.60 -3.87 -4.44
CA ARG A 106 15.67 -4.86 -4.26
C ARG A 106 16.85 -4.35 -3.42
N LYS A 107 16.89 -3.08 -3.06
CA LYS A 107 17.95 -2.46 -2.24
C LYS A 107 17.55 -2.42 -0.77
N LYS A 108 18.58 -2.27 0.11
CA LYS A 108 18.39 -2.08 1.54
C LYS A 108 17.66 -0.76 1.83
N ILE A 109 16.88 -0.72 2.91
CA ILE A 109 16.05 0.43 3.26
C ILE A 109 16.84 1.65 3.74
N LYS A 110 18.13 1.51 4.06
CA LYS A 110 19.01 2.64 4.42
C LYS A 110 18.92 3.77 3.40
N LYS A 111 18.93 3.46 2.11
CA LYS A 111 18.89 4.48 1.04
C LYS A 111 17.57 5.25 0.98
N PRO A 112 16.38 4.62 0.89
CA PRO A 112 15.12 5.35 0.94
C PRO A 112 14.92 6.12 2.25
N ILE A 113 15.39 5.62 3.39
CA ILE A 113 15.34 6.38 4.66
C ILE A 113 16.19 7.64 4.57
N ASN A 114 17.40 7.60 4.02
CA ASN A 114 18.24 8.79 3.85
C ASN A 114 17.66 9.79 2.83
N ILE A 115 16.84 9.35 1.89
CA ILE A 115 16.12 10.26 0.98
C ILE A 115 15.01 11.02 1.72
N LEU A 116 14.33 10.36 2.64
CA LEU A 116 13.16 10.92 3.34
C LEU A 116 13.55 11.70 4.61
N PHE A 117 14.63 11.27 5.26
CA PHE A 117 15.06 11.76 6.57
C PHE A 117 16.54 12.14 6.55
N LYS A 118 16.91 13.16 7.32
CA LYS A 118 18.31 13.66 7.37
C LYS A 118 19.27 12.63 7.98
N ASN A 119 18.80 11.82 8.94
CA ASN A 119 19.62 10.85 9.64
C ASN A 119 18.92 9.48 9.73
N SER A 120 19.46 8.50 9.02
CA SER A 120 18.91 7.14 9.04
C SER A 120 19.13 6.40 10.36
N LEU A 121 20.16 6.75 11.13
CA LEU A 121 20.44 6.12 12.42
C LEU A 121 19.40 6.52 13.47
N ASP A 122 18.97 7.78 13.49
CA ASP A 122 17.92 8.23 14.40
C ASP A 122 16.59 7.55 14.12
N ILE A 123 16.24 7.41 12.83
CA ILE A 123 15.05 6.67 12.41
C ILE A 123 15.15 5.19 12.78
N SER A 124 16.32 4.58 12.57
CA SER A 124 16.59 3.20 12.95
C SER A 124 16.37 2.97 14.44
N LYS A 125 16.95 3.83 15.29
CA LYS A 125 16.79 3.77 16.75
C LYS A 125 15.34 4.00 17.18
N LYS A 126 14.70 5.07 16.64
CA LYS A 126 13.33 5.46 16.99
C LYS A 126 12.30 4.36 16.74
N PHE A 127 12.44 3.62 15.63
CA PHE A 127 11.49 2.58 15.24
C PHE A 127 12.02 1.16 15.41
N ASN A 128 13.18 0.99 16.05
CA ASN A 128 13.89 -0.29 16.19
C ASN A 128 13.99 -1.03 14.85
N LEU A 129 14.47 -0.33 13.82
CA LEU A 129 14.42 -0.77 12.44
C LEU A 129 15.80 -1.17 11.94
N ASN A 130 15.96 -2.44 11.53
CA ASN A 130 17.19 -2.90 10.89
C ASN A 130 17.28 -2.33 9.46
N LEU A 131 18.28 -1.47 9.22
CA LEU A 131 18.52 -0.79 7.94
C LEU A 131 18.96 -1.72 6.80
N ASP A 132 19.35 -2.96 7.11
CA ASP A 132 19.75 -3.96 6.12
C ASP A 132 18.56 -4.70 5.50
N LEU A 133 17.38 -4.54 6.05
CA LEU A 133 16.16 -5.09 5.48
C LEU A 133 15.86 -4.48 4.10
N ARG A 134 15.04 -5.18 3.32
CA ARG A 134 14.46 -4.65 2.07
C ARG A 134 13.04 -4.15 2.33
N PRO A 135 12.49 -3.26 1.48
CA PRO A 135 11.13 -2.74 1.64
C PRO A 135 10.06 -3.83 1.82
N GLN A 136 10.22 -4.96 1.15
CA GLN A 136 9.27 -6.08 1.26
C GLN A 136 9.27 -6.79 2.61
N ASN A 137 10.29 -6.57 3.45
CA ASN A 137 10.40 -7.15 4.78
C ASN A 137 9.85 -6.24 5.89
N ILE A 138 9.36 -5.06 5.53
CA ILE A 138 8.84 -4.06 6.46
C ILE A 138 7.32 -4.20 6.55
N SER A 139 6.80 -4.24 7.78
CA SER A 139 5.37 -4.33 8.00
C SER A 139 4.62 -3.05 7.61
N PRO A 140 3.32 -3.12 7.27
CA PRO A 140 2.52 -1.92 6.98
C PRO A 140 2.54 -0.90 8.10
N GLU A 141 2.51 -1.35 9.36
CA GLU A 141 2.49 -0.49 10.55
C GLU A 141 3.75 0.38 10.62
N ILE A 142 4.92 -0.16 10.27
CA ILE A 142 6.18 0.61 10.22
C ILE A 142 6.11 1.65 9.10
N PHE A 143 5.55 1.32 7.93
CA PHE A 143 5.34 2.32 6.88
C PHE A 143 4.41 3.45 7.33
N TYR A 144 3.36 3.16 8.10
CA TYR A 144 2.46 4.19 8.64
C TYR A 144 3.20 5.09 9.63
N LYS A 145 4.03 4.52 10.51
CA LYS A 145 4.86 5.29 11.45
C LYS A 145 5.88 6.16 10.72
N LEU A 146 6.57 5.63 9.72
CA LEU A 146 7.52 6.38 8.90
C LEU A 146 6.83 7.52 8.14
N ALA A 147 5.64 7.27 7.57
CA ALA A 147 4.90 8.31 6.88
C ALA A 147 4.40 9.41 7.83
N LYS A 148 4.03 9.06 9.07
CA LYS A 148 3.66 10.05 10.10
C LYS A 148 4.83 10.87 10.54
N GLU A 149 6.00 10.26 10.74
CA GLU A 149 7.24 10.98 11.04
C GLU A 149 7.62 11.94 9.92
N TYR A 150 7.51 11.49 8.68
CA TYR A 150 7.74 12.33 7.50
C TYR A 150 6.78 13.53 7.44
N GLU A 151 5.52 13.34 7.78
CA GLU A 151 4.52 14.41 7.90
C GLU A 151 4.93 15.43 8.98
N ASN A 152 5.28 14.95 10.19
CA ASN A 152 5.62 15.78 11.32
C ASN A 152 6.88 16.66 11.08
N LEU A 153 7.83 16.18 10.28
CA LEU A 153 9.04 16.93 9.94
C LEU A 153 8.80 18.02 8.89
N ARG A 154 7.62 18.08 8.27
CA ARG A 154 7.25 19.02 7.21
C ARG A 154 6.05 19.91 7.56
N SER A 155 5.47 19.66 8.73
CA SER A 155 4.46 20.53 9.35
C SER A 155 5.19 21.61 10.15
#